data_52fa1631da11da50e69a41fbd1858f4c
#
_entry.id   52fa1631da11da50e69a41fbd1858f4c
#
_cell.length_a   1.000
_cell.length_b   1.000
_cell.length_c   1.000
_cell.angle_alpha   90.00
_cell.angle_beta   90.00
_cell.angle_gamma   90.00
#
_symmetry.space_group_name_H-M   'P 1'
#
loop_
_entity.id
_entity.type
_entity.pdbx_description
1 polymer ?
#
loop_
_entity_poly.entity_id
_entity_poly.type
_entity_poly.pdbx_seq_one_letter_code
_entity_poly.pdbx_strand_id
1 'polypeptide(L)'
;MNRILILLASLLVVGNVYALPPCPASGVFHNCFGTFTFPSGSEYVGEWKDDKKHGYGTFRFVDGGQHVGEYKDDKPNGHGTYTWADGDKYVGEYKDGKPHGQGAYIWADGDKYVGEYKDGKPWEGIEYSASGTVQETYLNGEPCTGCEPTSRQLALVREIDPSLITAAFPPCPSSGVFHNCFGAFTFDDGDKYVGEWKEDKMHGLGTYTWANGEKYLGEFRDHPY
;
A
#
# COMPACT_ATOMS: atom_id res chain seq x y z
N MET A 1 -30.97 -40.93 35.00
CA MET A 1 -30.85 -40.16 33.73
C MET A 1 -29.62 -39.29 33.83
N ASN A 2 -28.49 -39.80 33.34
CA ASN A 2 -27.22 -39.09 33.34
C ASN A 2 -27.15 -38.17 32.12
N ARG A 3 -27.07 -36.87 32.37
CA ARG A 3 -26.74 -35.89 31.29
C ARG A 3 -25.21 -35.76 31.23
N ILE A 4 -24.65 -36.27 30.17
CA ILE A 4 -23.23 -36.07 29.81
C ILE A 4 -23.12 -34.65 29.27
N LEU A 5 -22.38 -33.79 30.00
CA LEU A 5 -22.02 -32.46 29.60
C LEU A 5 -20.76 -32.62 28.68
N ILE A 6 -20.92 -32.46 27.37
CA ILE A 6 -19.82 -32.39 26.44
C ILE A 6 -19.32 -30.94 26.49
N LEU A 7 -18.17 -30.74 27.15
CA LEU A 7 -17.38 -29.52 27.06
C LEU A 7 -16.68 -29.50 25.69
N LEU A 8 -17.23 -28.73 24.77
CA LEU A 8 -16.49 -28.35 23.55
C LEU A 8 -15.41 -27.35 23.97
N ALA A 9 -14.18 -27.83 24.12
CA ALA A 9 -13.01 -26.98 24.21
C ALA A 9 -12.79 -26.40 22.80
N SER A 10 -13.22 -25.18 22.60
CA SER A 10 -12.82 -24.39 21.43
C SER A 10 -11.32 -24.09 21.58
N LEU A 11 -10.50 -24.79 20.80
CA LEU A 11 -9.10 -24.43 20.60
C LEU A 11 -9.11 -23.09 19.84
N LEU A 12 -8.99 -21.99 20.57
CA LEU A 12 -8.54 -20.72 20.03
C LEU A 12 -7.10 -20.91 19.59
N VAL A 13 -6.87 -21.19 18.31
CA VAL A 13 -5.58 -21.01 17.67
C VAL A 13 -5.37 -19.50 17.57
N VAL A 14 -4.89 -18.91 18.65
CA VAL A 14 -4.29 -17.57 18.61
C VAL A 14 -3.03 -17.75 17.77
N GLY A 15 -3.10 -17.41 16.48
CA GLY A 15 -1.91 -17.30 15.66
C GLY A 15 -1.03 -16.23 16.30
N ASN A 16 0.00 -16.65 17.03
CA ASN A 16 1.04 -15.75 17.47
C ASN A 16 1.71 -15.17 16.22
N VAL A 17 1.36 -13.95 15.86
CA VAL A 17 2.19 -13.12 15.01
C VAL A 17 3.43 -12.83 15.86
N TYR A 18 4.46 -13.65 15.71
CA TYR A 18 5.73 -13.40 16.37
C TYR A 18 6.35 -12.16 15.71
N ALA A 19 6.25 -11.02 16.40
CA ALA A 19 7.05 -9.86 16.04
C ALA A 19 8.54 -10.29 16.07
N LEU A 20 9.31 -9.88 15.08
CA LEU A 20 10.72 -10.16 15.06
C LEU A 20 11.38 -9.62 16.33
N PRO A 21 12.35 -10.33 16.91
CA PRO A 21 13.07 -9.84 18.06
C PRO A 21 13.83 -8.55 17.73
N PRO A 22 14.11 -7.69 18.71
CA PRO A 22 14.94 -6.51 18.48
C PRO A 22 16.33 -6.92 17.99
N CYS A 23 16.91 -6.11 17.10
CA CYS A 23 18.27 -6.31 16.64
C CYS A 23 19.27 -6.11 17.79
N PRO A 24 20.39 -6.84 17.82
CA PRO A 24 21.42 -6.68 18.84
C PRO A 24 22.07 -5.29 18.74
N ALA A 25 22.55 -4.76 19.86
CA ALA A 25 23.24 -3.46 19.90
C ALA A 25 24.55 -3.45 19.09
N SER A 26 25.11 -4.64 18.81
CA SER A 26 26.32 -4.82 17.98
C SER A 26 26.34 -6.23 17.43
N GLY A 27 26.98 -6.43 16.27
CA GLY A 27 27.06 -7.72 15.59
C GLY A 27 26.13 -7.77 14.37
N VAL A 28 25.86 -8.98 13.89
CA VAL A 28 25.05 -9.22 12.68
C VAL A 28 23.57 -9.01 12.97
N PHE A 29 22.92 -8.21 12.14
CA PHE A 29 21.46 -8.05 12.14
C PHE A 29 20.82 -9.16 11.30
N HIS A 30 20.26 -10.15 11.97
CA HIS A 30 19.67 -11.31 11.30
C HIS A 30 18.33 -11.69 11.90
N ASN A 31 17.28 -11.73 11.05
CA ASN A 31 15.90 -12.02 11.46
C ASN A 31 15.48 -11.21 12.70
N CYS A 32 15.71 -9.89 12.64
CA CYS A 32 15.41 -8.97 13.73
C CYS A 32 14.78 -7.68 13.22
N PHE A 33 14.17 -6.92 14.12
CA PHE A 33 13.65 -5.58 13.84
C PHE A 33 14.46 -4.54 14.59
N GLY A 34 14.92 -3.49 13.90
CA GLY A 34 15.75 -2.47 14.54
C GLY A 34 16.01 -1.24 13.70
N THR A 35 16.65 -0.27 14.34
CA THR A 35 17.03 1.01 13.75
C THR A 35 18.52 1.03 13.48
N PHE A 36 18.91 1.53 12.31
CA PHE A 36 20.30 1.78 11.96
C PHE A 36 20.46 3.16 11.32
N THR A 37 21.36 3.97 11.89
CA THR A 37 21.73 5.27 11.33
C THR A 37 23.02 5.10 10.53
N PHE A 38 22.96 5.41 9.25
CA PHE A 38 24.10 5.33 8.35
C PHE A 38 25.07 6.50 8.55
N PRO A 39 26.35 6.37 8.18
CA PRO A 39 27.31 7.48 8.26
C PRO A 39 26.91 8.72 7.46
N SER A 40 26.03 8.58 6.47
CA SER A 40 25.44 9.71 5.72
C SER A 40 24.45 10.55 6.51
N GLY A 41 23.97 10.06 7.67
CA GLY A 41 22.88 10.64 8.42
C GLY A 41 21.49 10.08 8.06
N SER A 42 21.38 9.27 7.02
CA SER A 42 20.15 8.55 6.68
C SER A 42 19.85 7.47 7.74
N GLU A 43 18.59 7.10 7.90
CA GLU A 43 18.15 6.12 8.89
C GLU A 43 17.27 5.04 8.26
N TYR A 44 17.45 3.79 8.67
CA TYR A 44 16.50 2.71 8.39
C TYR A 44 15.92 2.15 9.69
N VAL A 45 14.61 2.03 9.73
CA VAL A 45 13.85 1.36 10.81
C VAL A 45 13.04 0.25 10.16
N GLY A 46 13.32 -1.00 10.52
CA GLY A 46 12.62 -2.09 9.87
C GLY A 46 13.23 -3.46 10.16
N GLU A 47 12.85 -4.41 9.32
CA GLU A 47 13.31 -5.78 9.39
C GLU A 47 14.68 -5.95 8.73
N TRP A 48 15.50 -6.81 9.34
CA TRP A 48 16.86 -7.08 8.89
C TRP A 48 17.09 -8.57 8.73
N LYS A 49 17.81 -8.92 7.68
CA LYS A 49 18.27 -10.27 7.42
C LYS A 49 19.68 -10.25 6.83
N ASP A 50 20.61 -10.94 7.51
CA ASP A 50 22.01 -11.05 7.08
C ASP A 50 22.66 -9.70 6.81
N ASP A 51 22.51 -8.75 7.76
CA ASP A 51 22.95 -7.35 7.69
C ASP A 51 22.35 -6.53 6.54
N LYS A 52 21.28 -7.01 5.91
CA LYS A 52 20.57 -6.30 4.83
C LYS A 52 19.17 -5.91 5.25
N LYS A 53 18.73 -4.77 4.76
CA LYS A 53 17.32 -4.38 4.83
C LYS A 53 16.47 -5.46 4.16
N HIS A 54 15.45 -5.94 4.87
CA HIS A 54 14.59 -7.01 4.41
C HIS A 54 13.18 -6.82 4.97
N GLY A 55 12.15 -7.50 4.44
CA GLY A 55 10.79 -7.38 4.95
C GLY A 55 10.30 -5.93 4.94
N TYR A 56 9.52 -5.54 5.93
CA TYR A 56 8.95 -4.21 6.00
C TYR A 56 9.87 -3.22 6.72
N GLY A 57 9.95 -1.99 6.21
CA GLY A 57 10.72 -0.94 6.86
C GLY A 57 10.52 0.46 6.28
N THR A 58 11.10 1.42 7.00
CA THR A 58 11.13 2.83 6.63
C THR A 58 12.58 3.27 6.48
N PHE A 59 12.94 3.79 5.33
CA PHE A 59 14.21 4.46 5.09
C PHE A 59 13.99 5.98 4.99
N ARG A 60 14.65 6.74 5.85
CA ARG A 60 14.66 8.20 5.81
C ARG A 60 15.98 8.67 5.25
N PHE A 61 15.91 9.44 4.20
CA PHE A 61 17.08 10.03 3.56
C PHE A 61 17.46 11.35 4.25
N VAL A 62 18.74 11.69 4.21
CA VAL A 62 19.25 12.92 4.81
C VAL A 62 18.69 14.18 4.14
N ASP A 63 18.27 14.08 2.88
CA ASP A 63 17.65 15.17 2.13
C ASP A 63 16.17 15.42 2.45
N GLY A 64 15.59 14.60 3.35
CA GLY A 64 14.19 14.69 3.78
C GLY A 64 13.26 13.73 3.05
N GLY A 65 13.74 13.02 2.03
CA GLY A 65 12.98 11.97 1.36
C GLY A 65 12.76 10.75 2.26
N GLN A 66 11.72 9.96 1.96
CA GLN A 66 11.40 8.76 2.73
C GLN A 66 10.86 7.66 1.83
N HIS A 67 11.29 6.42 2.09
CA HIS A 67 10.64 5.22 1.53
C HIS A 67 10.07 4.36 2.65
N VAL A 68 8.79 3.97 2.53
CA VAL A 68 8.09 3.06 3.44
C VAL A 68 7.58 1.89 2.61
N GLY A 69 7.94 0.66 2.97
CA GLY A 69 7.47 -0.50 2.20
C GLY A 69 8.35 -1.72 2.38
N GLU A 70 8.22 -2.63 1.42
CA GLU A 70 8.92 -3.90 1.42
C GLU A 70 10.34 -3.77 0.87
N TYR A 71 11.25 -4.50 1.51
CA TYR A 71 12.66 -4.57 1.17
C TYR A 71 13.12 -6.01 0.95
N LYS A 72 14.00 -6.19 0.00
CA LYS A 72 14.73 -7.44 -0.22
C LYS A 72 16.17 -7.14 -0.56
N ASP A 73 17.10 -7.70 0.23
CA ASP A 73 18.54 -7.58 0.00
C ASP A 73 18.98 -6.12 -0.22
N ASP A 74 18.60 -5.21 0.72
CA ASP A 74 18.86 -3.77 0.73
C ASP A 74 18.05 -2.92 -0.25
N LYS A 75 17.24 -3.50 -1.11
CA LYS A 75 16.49 -2.77 -2.15
C LYS A 75 14.99 -2.80 -1.86
N PRO A 76 14.26 -1.71 -2.13
CA PRO A 76 12.82 -1.75 -2.28
C PRO A 76 12.39 -2.87 -3.24
N ASN A 77 11.47 -3.74 -2.78
CA ASN A 77 11.01 -4.89 -3.58
C ASN A 77 9.66 -5.39 -3.03
N GLY A 78 8.61 -5.29 -3.79
CA GLY A 78 7.23 -5.45 -3.36
C GLY A 78 6.52 -4.10 -3.32
N HIS A 79 5.56 -3.92 -2.45
CA HIS A 79 4.80 -2.66 -2.36
C HIS A 79 5.50 -1.64 -1.48
N GLY A 80 5.38 -0.36 -1.87
CA GLY A 80 5.94 0.72 -1.07
C GLY A 80 5.51 2.11 -1.52
N THR A 81 5.81 3.07 -0.66
CA THR A 81 5.60 4.50 -0.91
C THR A 81 6.93 5.22 -0.80
N TYR A 82 7.32 5.93 -1.82
CA TYR A 82 8.40 6.91 -1.77
C TYR A 82 7.81 8.32 -1.71
N THR A 83 8.27 9.12 -0.79
CA THR A 83 7.95 10.55 -0.72
C THR A 83 9.25 11.32 -0.86
N TRP A 84 9.35 12.16 -1.85
CA TRP A 84 10.49 13.05 -2.08
C TRP A 84 10.43 14.28 -1.17
N ALA A 85 11.56 14.95 -1.01
CA ALA A 85 11.65 16.15 -0.17
C ALA A 85 10.85 17.34 -0.73
N ASP A 86 10.63 17.38 -2.04
CA ASP A 86 9.82 18.40 -2.74
C ASP A 86 8.30 18.17 -2.63
N GLY A 87 7.90 17.02 -2.09
CA GLY A 87 6.51 16.65 -1.90
C GLY A 87 5.94 15.68 -2.93
N ASP A 88 6.70 15.36 -3.97
CA ASP A 88 6.32 14.31 -4.91
C ASP A 88 6.18 12.97 -4.18
N LYS A 89 5.38 12.08 -4.73
CA LYS A 89 5.14 10.77 -4.14
C LYS A 89 4.96 9.70 -5.21
N TYR A 90 5.54 8.55 -4.98
CA TYR A 90 5.21 7.32 -5.70
C TYR A 90 4.62 6.30 -4.73
N VAL A 91 3.52 5.68 -5.12
CA VAL A 91 2.87 4.58 -4.40
C VAL A 91 2.68 3.44 -5.39
N GLY A 92 3.23 2.27 -5.09
CA GLY A 92 3.10 1.14 -6.02
C GLY A 92 4.11 0.03 -5.76
N GLU A 93 4.26 -0.80 -6.78
CA GLU A 93 5.18 -1.93 -6.76
C GLU A 93 6.60 -1.52 -7.11
N TYR A 94 7.54 -2.22 -6.48
CA TYR A 94 8.98 -2.07 -6.69
C TYR A 94 9.61 -3.41 -7.06
N LYS A 95 10.58 -3.35 -7.93
CA LYS A 95 11.46 -4.47 -8.26
C LYS A 95 12.89 -3.99 -8.32
N ASP A 96 13.78 -4.64 -7.55
CA ASP A 96 15.21 -4.33 -7.49
C ASP A 96 15.52 -2.84 -7.23
N GLY A 97 14.69 -2.16 -6.45
CA GLY A 97 14.83 -0.74 -6.08
C GLY A 97 14.24 0.24 -7.08
N LYS A 98 13.50 -0.21 -8.09
CA LYS A 98 12.85 0.64 -9.09
C LYS A 98 11.35 0.45 -9.10
N PRO A 99 10.55 1.50 -9.35
CA PRO A 99 9.15 1.38 -9.72
C PRO A 99 8.95 0.32 -10.81
N HIS A 100 8.03 -0.61 -10.58
CA HIS A 100 7.73 -1.71 -11.50
C HIS A 100 6.30 -2.21 -11.23
N GLY A 101 5.62 -2.79 -12.23
CA GLY A 101 4.23 -3.20 -12.04
C GLY A 101 3.31 -2.01 -11.86
N GLN A 102 2.28 -2.15 -11.04
CA GLN A 102 1.26 -1.13 -10.85
C GLN A 102 1.70 -0.04 -9.88
N GLY A 103 1.36 1.22 -10.20
CA GLY A 103 1.67 2.33 -9.31
C GLY A 103 1.09 3.67 -9.75
N ALA A 104 1.14 4.62 -8.82
CA ALA A 104 0.79 6.01 -9.06
C ALA A 104 1.95 6.92 -8.67
N TYR A 105 2.29 7.84 -9.52
CA TYR A 105 3.14 8.98 -9.22
C TYR A 105 2.27 10.21 -9.03
N ILE A 106 2.47 10.94 -7.97
CA ILE A 106 1.71 12.12 -7.61
C ILE A 106 2.72 13.24 -7.44
N TRP A 107 2.64 14.23 -8.32
CA TRP A 107 3.46 15.44 -8.22
C TRP A 107 2.98 16.35 -7.09
N ALA A 108 3.85 17.20 -6.59
CA ALA A 108 3.56 18.11 -5.49
C ALA A 108 2.44 19.12 -5.82
N ASP A 109 2.23 19.43 -7.09
CA ASP A 109 1.14 20.28 -7.58
C ASP A 109 -0.21 19.59 -7.69
N GLY A 110 -0.23 18.26 -7.47
CA GLY A 110 -1.43 17.43 -7.49
C GLY A 110 -1.70 16.72 -8.80
N ASP A 111 -0.91 16.96 -9.84
CA ASP A 111 -0.95 16.16 -11.06
C ASP A 111 -0.56 14.72 -10.71
N LYS A 112 -0.95 13.74 -11.53
CA LYS A 112 -0.65 12.36 -11.25
C LYS A 112 -0.60 11.49 -12.50
N TYR A 113 0.34 10.56 -12.51
CA TYR A 113 0.34 9.42 -13.43
C TYR A 113 -0.14 8.18 -12.70
N VAL A 114 -1.04 7.43 -13.31
CA VAL A 114 -1.58 6.16 -12.78
C VAL A 114 -1.47 5.10 -13.85
N GLY A 115 -0.77 3.99 -13.54
CA GLY A 115 -0.58 2.95 -14.54
C GLY A 115 0.50 1.93 -14.18
N GLU A 116 0.92 1.20 -15.20
CA GLU A 116 2.05 0.27 -15.11
C GLU A 116 3.38 1.01 -15.22
N TYR A 117 4.37 0.51 -14.49
CA TYR A 117 5.77 0.92 -14.55
C TYR A 117 6.64 -0.23 -15.00
N LYS A 118 7.69 0.08 -15.76
CA LYS A 118 8.70 -0.88 -16.15
C LYS A 118 10.08 -0.26 -15.98
N ASP A 119 10.90 -0.90 -15.12
CA ASP A 119 12.27 -0.50 -14.83
C ASP A 119 12.42 0.99 -14.44
N GLY A 120 11.44 1.51 -13.68
CA GLY A 120 11.41 2.87 -13.16
C GLY A 120 10.77 3.92 -14.08
N LYS A 121 10.17 3.49 -15.19
CA LYS A 121 9.51 4.41 -16.15
C LYS A 121 8.04 4.09 -16.30
N PRO A 122 7.17 5.10 -16.53
CA PRO A 122 5.81 4.90 -17.00
C PRO A 122 5.80 3.96 -18.22
N TRP A 123 4.89 2.99 -18.24
CA TRP A 123 4.82 2.02 -19.33
C TRP A 123 3.47 2.00 -20.01
N GLU A 124 2.40 1.79 -19.29
CA GLU A 124 1.03 1.84 -19.78
C GLU A 124 0.14 2.49 -18.74
N GLY A 125 -0.43 3.66 -19.03
CA GLY A 125 -1.20 4.40 -18.04
C GLY A 125 -1.69 5.75 -18.55
N ILE A 126 -2.17 6.55 -17.61
CA ILE A 126 -2.79 7.84 -17.89
C ILE A 126 -2.24 8.88 -16.93
N GLU A 127 -1.90 10.04 -17.48
CA GLU A 127 -1.56 11.23 -16.71
C GLU A 127 -2.78 12.15 -16.60
N TYR A 128 -3.02 12.62 -15.38
CA TYR A 128 -4.12 13.48 -15.03
C TYR A 128 -3.60 14.78 -14.41
N SER A 129 -4.27 15.89 -14.73
CA SER A 129 -4.11 17.10 -13.92
C SER A 129 -4.67 16.91 -12.52
N ALA A 130 -4.32 17.82 -11.60
CA ALA A 130 -4.87 17.88 -10.24
C ALA A 130 -6.41 17.97 -10.22
N SER A 131 -7.02 18.51 -11.29
CA SER A 131 -8.49 18.56 -11.47
C SER A 131 -9.10 17.26 -11.99
N GLY A 132 -8.28 16.22 -12.30
CA GLY A 132 -8.74 14.95 -12.84
C GLY A 132 -8.94 14.93 -14.36
N THR A 133 -8.46 15.94 -15.07
CA THR A 133 -8.51 15.98 -16.54
C THR A 133 -7.35 15.15 -17.11
N VAL A 134 -7.63 14.27 -18.08
CA VAL A 134 -6.60 13.52 -18.80
C VAL A 134 -5.70 14.49 -19.56
N GLN A 135 -4.41 14.43 -19.31
CA GLN A 135 -3.38 15.22 -19.97
C GLN A 135 -2.67 14.41 -21.06
N GLU A 136 -2.29 13.18 -20.70
CA GLU A 136 -1.51 12.31 -21.57
C GLU A 136 -1.82 10.83 -21.30
N THR A 137 -1.68 10.00 -22.31
CA THR A 137 -1.72 8.54 -22.17
C THR A 137 -0.37 7.95 -22.53
N TYR A 138 -0.01 6.84 -21.90
CA TYR A 138 1.26 6.15 -22.16
C TYR A 138 0.98 4.74 -22.68
N LEU A 139 1.62 4.39 -23.78
CA LEU A 139 1.51 3.04 -24.36
C LEU A 139 2.92 2.54 -24.71
N ASN A 140 3.33 1.40 -24.14
CA ASN A 140 4.66 0.81 -24.31
C ASN A 140 5.81 1.77 -23.95
N GLY A 141 5.59 2.65 -22.98
CA GLY A 141 6.60 3.62 -22.53
C GLY A 141 6.66 4.91 -23.34
N GLU A 142 5.83 5.05 -24.37
CA GLU A 142 5.78 6.25 -25.20
C GLU A 142 4.53 7.09 -24.86
N PRO A 143 4.70 8.40 -24.63
CA PRO A 143 3.57 9.29 -24.37
C PRO A 143 2.81 9.57 -25.67
N CYS A 144 1.49 9.68 -25.55
CA CYS A 144 0.61 10.10 -26.65
C CYS A 144 -0.32 11.22 -26.18
N THR A 145 -0.02 12.44 -26.59
CA THR A 145 -0.84 13.63 -26.31
C THR A 145 -2.10 13.63 -27.16
N GLY A 146 -3.27 13.76 -26.50
CA GLY A 146 -4.58 13.80 -27.18
C GLY A 146 -5.11 12.45 -27.64
N CYS A 147 -4.47 11.34 -27.25
CA CYS A 147 -5.03 10.02 -27.45
C CYS A 147 -6.08 9.71 -26.39
N GLU A 148 -7.21 9.13 -26.82
CA GLU A 148 -8.21 8.63 -25.89
C GLU A 148 -7.68 7.42 -25.11
N PRO A 149 -7.91 7.36 -23.78
CA PRO A 149 -7.52 6.22 -22.98
C PRO A 149 -8.17 4.92 -23.45
N THR A 150 -7.39 3.86 -23.53
CA THR A 150 -7.93 2.53 -23.82
C THR A 150 -8.74 1.98 -22.65
N SER A 151 -9.66 1.04 -22.92
CA SER A 151 -10.44 0.36 -21.87
C SER A 151 -9.54 -0.33 -20.83
N ARG A 152 -8.38 -0.85 -21.26
CA ARG A 152 -7.39 -1.46 -20.36
C ARG A 152 -6.76 -0.42 -19.44
N GLN A 153 -6.34 0.71 -19.96
CA GLN A 153 -5.78 1.82 -19.17
C GLN A 153 -6.80 2.34 -18.14
N LEU A 154 -8.06 2.51 -18.55
CA LEU A 154 -9.13 2.94 -17.64
C LEU A 154 -9.40 1.89 -16.54
N ALA A 155 -9.36 0.59 -16.88
CA ALA A 155 -9.48 -0.47 -15.88
C ALA A 155 -8.31 -0.44 -14.89
N LEU A 156 -7.08 -0.29 -15.38
CA LEU A 156 -5.87 -0.22 -14.57
C LEU A 156 -5.89 0.96 -13.60
N VAL A 157 -6.28 2.14 -14.08
CA VAL A 157 -6.42 3.35 -13.24
C VAL A 157 -7.42 3.11 -12.10
N ARG A 158 -8.53 2.43 -12.38
CA ARG A 158 -9.54 2.09 -11.37
C ARG A 158 -9.00 1.17 -10.27
N GLU A 159 -8.06 0.29 -10.60
CA GLU A 159 -7.43 -0.60 -9.63
C GLU A 159 -6.40 0.13 -8.74
N ILE A 160 -5.73 1.15 -9.27
CA ILE A 160 -4.59 1.81 -8.60
C ILE A 160 -5.01 3.04 -7.81
N ASP A 161 -5.90 3.89 -8.36
CA ASP A 161 -6.34 5.12 -7.70
C ASP A 161 -7.79 5.03 -7.21
N PRO A 162 -8.00 4.76 -5.92
CA PRO A 162 -9.34 4.72 -5.34
C PRO A 162 -10.13 6.03 -5.47
N SER A 163 -9.46 7.18 -5.61
CA SER A 163 -10.15 8.46 -5.77
C SER A 163 -10.81 8.61 -7.15
N LEU A 164 -10.34 7.87 -8.15
CA LEU A 164 -10.93 7.77 -9.47
C LEU A 164 -12.01 6.66 -9.54
N ILE A 165 -12.06 5.79 -8.55
CA ILE A 165 -13.03 4.69 -8.43
C ILE A 165 -14.44 5.21 -8.13
N THR A 166 -14.59 6.41 -7.55
CA THR A 166 -15.91 6.96 -7.22
C THR A 166 -16.84 7.09 -8.44
N ALA A 167 -16.30 7.08 -9.67
CA ALA A 167 -17.07 6.99 -10.90
C ALA A 167 -17.42 5.54 -11.32
N ALA A 168 -16.76 4.53 -10.75
CA ALA A 168 -16.90 3.12 -11.13
C ALA A 168 -17.61 2.25 -10.07
N PHE A 169 -17.43 2.60 -8.79
CA PHE A 169 -18.16 1.96 -7.70
C PHE A 169 -19.14 2.96 -7.12
N PRO A 170 -20.42 2.61 -6.98
CA PRO A 170 -21.35 3.46 -6.26
C PRO A 170 -20.83 3.64 -4.82
N PRO A 171 -21.11 4.79 -4.19
CA PRO A 171 -20.83 4.97 -2.78
C PRO A 171 -21.57 3.88 -2.00
N CYS A 172 -20.92 3.35 -0.95
CA CYS A 172 -21.58 2.40 -0.08
C CYS A 172 -22.83 3.03 0.55
N PRO A 173 -23.92 2.25 0.73
CA PRO A 173 -25.13 2.74 1.38
C PRO A 173 -24.81 3.13 2.83
N SER A 174 -25.56 4.09 3.38
CA SER A 174 -25.40 4.51 4.78
C SER A 174 -25.79 3.45 5.78
N SER A 175 -26.49 2.40 5.34
CA SER A 175 -26.87 1.22 6.15
C SER A 175 -27.21 0.05 5.23
N GLY A 176 -27.01 -1.17 5.71
CA GLY A 176 -27.26 -2.39 4.95
C GLY A 176 -25.96 -3.07 4.50
N VAL A 177 -26.06 -3.98 3.54
CA VAL A 177 -24.93 -4.78 3.04
C VAL A 177 -24.04 -3.91 2.12
N PHE A 178 -22.76 -3.87 2.43
CA PHE A 178 -21.74 -3.23 1.58
C PHE A 178 -21.27 -4.23 0.52
N HIS A 179 -21.71 -4.03 -0.70
CA HIS A 179 -21.42 -4.94 -1.78
C HIS A 179 -21.02 -4.19 -3.06
N ASN A 180 -19.82 -4.50 -3.57
CA ASN A 180 -19.27 -3.83 -4.76
C ASN A 180 -19.42 -2.30 -4.70
N CYS A 181 -19.03 -1.71 -3.57
CA CYS A 181 -19.10 -0.28 -3.35
C CYS A 181 -17.78 0.26 -2.76
N PHE A 182 -17.57 1.56 -2.82
CA PHE A 182 -16.46 2.26 -2.18
C PHE A 182 -16.99 3.15 -1.05
N GLY A 183 -16.43 3.00 0.15
CA GLY A 183 -16.91 3.80 1.27
C GLY A 183 -16.02 3.75 2.50
N ALA A 184 -16.35 4.62 3.45
CA ALA A 184 -15.70 4.70 4.74
C ALA A 184 -16.58 4.06 5.81
N PHE A 185 -15.98 3.27 6.68
CA PHE A 185 -16.64 2.70 7.85
C PHE A 185 -15.79 2.97 9.09
N THR A 186 -16.46 3.27 10.20
CA THR A 186 -15.81 3.42 11.52
C THR A 186 -16.33 2.31 12.41
N PHE A 187 -15.42 1.50 12.92
CA PHE A 187 -15.70 0.38 13.81
C PHE A 187 -15.97 0.87 15.24
N ASP A 188 -16.59 0.02 16.07
CA ASP A 188 -16.96 0.36 17.46
C ASP A 188 -15.74 0.64 18.36
N ASP A 189 -14.58 0.10 18.04
CA ASP A 189 -13.29 0.34 18.72
C ASP A 189 -12.61 1.65 18.32
N GLY A 190 -13.17 2.36 17.34
CA GLY A 190 -12.66 3.64 16.82
C GLY A 190 -11.73 3.49 15.62
N ASP A 191 -11.46 2.30 15.17
CA ASP A 191 -10.74 2.02 13.92
C ASP A 191 -11.57 2.50 12.72
N LYS A 192 -10.91 2.77 11.61
CA LYS A 192 -11.56 3.24 10.38
C LYS A 192 -11.01 2.51 9.17
N TYR A 193 -11.90 2.11 8.29
CA TYR A 193 -11.52 1.65 6.95
C TYR A 193 -12.13 2.56 5.89
N VAL A 194 -11.33 2.89 4.88
CA VAL A 194 -11.77 3.60 3.66
C VAL A 194 -11.25 2.81 2.48
N GLY A 195 -12.17 2.24 1.70
CA GLY A 195 -11.76 1.36 0.60
C GLY A 195 -12.94 0.66 -0.07
N GLU A 196 -12.59 -0.36 -0.84
CA GLU A 196 -13.55 -1.21 -1.52
C GLU A 196 -14.18 -2.22 -0.55
N TRP A 197 -15.47 -2.48 -0.76
CA TRP A 197 -16.25 -3.43 0.01
C TRP A 197 -16.89 -4.47 -0.89
N LYS A 198 -16.81 -5.74 -0.49
CA LYS A 198 -17.46 -6.84 -1.16
C LYS A 198 -18.06 -7.79 -0.13
N GLU A 199 -19.39 -8.00 -0.22
CA GLU A 199 -20.13 -8.90 0.70
C GLU A 199 -19.82 -8.60 2.17
N ASP A 200 -19.89 -7.31 2.56
CA ASP A 200 -19.59 -6.78 3.90
C ASP A 200 -18.15 -7.02 4.38
N LYS A 201 -17.22 -7.28 3.46
CA LYS A 201 -15.81 -7.47 3.79
C LYS A 201 -14.96 -6.39 3.16
N MET A 202 -13.91 -6.01 3.85
CA MET A 202 -12.86 -5.17 3.28
C MET A 202 -12.22 -5.93 2.11
N HIS A 203 -12.21 -5.33 0.94
CA HIS A 203 -11.73 -5.93 -0.30
C HIS A 203 -10.96 -4.91 -1.13
N GLY A 204 -10.14 -5.40 -2.08
CA GLY A 204 -9.40 -4.53 -3.00
C GLY A 204 -8.47 -3.55 -2.27
N LEU A 205 -8.28 -2.39 -2.85
CA LEU A 205 -7.42 -1.36 -2.26
C LEU A 205 -8.17 -0.54 -1.21
N GLY A 206 -7.49 -0.29 -0.09
CA GLY A 206 -8.06 0.51 1.00
C GLY A 206 -7.04 1.02 1.99
N THR A 207 -7.51 1.92 2.85
CA THR A 207 -6.75 2.44 3.98
C THR A 207 -7.44 2.04 5.26
N TYR A 208 -6.74 1.29 6.10
CA TYR A 208 -7.16 1.02 7.48
C TYR A 208 -6.41 1.98 8.42
N THR A 209 -7.14 2.63 9.31
CA THR A 209 -6.60 3.55 10.31
C THR A 209 -7.02 3.05 11.68
N TRP A 210 -6.07 2.63 12.51
CA TRP A 210 -6.33 2.24 13.88
C TRP A 210 -6.68 3.44 14.76
N ALA A 211 -7.38 3.21 15.86
CA ALA A 211 -7.76 4.26 16.81
C ALA A 211 -6.54 5.02 17.38
N ASN A 212 -5.37 4.38 17.44
CA ASN A 212 -4.10 5.01 17.85
C ASN A 212 -3.49 5.93 16.77
N GLY A 213 -4.11 6.02 15.59
CA GLY A 213 -3.66 6.86 14.46
C GLY A 213 -2.69 6.19 13.49
N GLU A 214 -2.26 4.96 13.76
CA GLU A 214 -1.49 4.16 12.78
C GLU A 214 -2.34 3.88 11.55
N LYS A 215 -1.67 3.68 10.38
CA LYS A 215 -2.35 3.43 9.11
C LYS A 215 -1.71 2.29 8.35
N TYR A 216 -2.56 1.48 7.75
CA TYR A 216 -2.19 0.53 6.70
C TYR A 216 -2.87 0.97 5.40
N LEU A 217 -2.10 1.15 4.35
CA LEU A 217 -2.58 1.34 2.99
C LEU A 217 -2.15 0.11 2.18
N GLY A 218 -3.10 -0.61 1.60
CA GLY A 218 -2.79 -1.82 0.86
C GLY A 218 -4.01 -2.57 0.35
N GLU A 219 -3.74 -3.76 -0.19
CA GLU A 219 -4.79 -4.66 -0.67
C GLU A 219 -5.39 -5.46 0.48
N PHE A 220 -6.71 -5.55 0.49
CA PHE A 220 -7.51 -6.35 1.41
C PHE A 220 -8.17 -7.49 0.63
N ARG A 221 -8.09 -8.70 1.15
CA ARG A 221 -8.70 -9.89 0.51
C ARG A 221 -9.71 -10.51 1.47
N ASP A 222 -10.99 -10.17 1.26
CA ASP A 222 -12.13 -10.72 2.01
C ASP A 222 -11.91 -10.69 3.54
N HIS A 223 -11.27 -9.60 4.02
CA HIS A 223 -10.96 -9.45 5.43
C HIS A 223 -12.25 -9.12 6.18
N PRO A 224 -12.72 -9.96 7.12
CA PRO A 224 -13.83 -9.63 7.99
C PRO A 224 -13.41 -8.52 8.98
N TYR A 225 -14.33 -7.70 9.38
CA TYR A 225 -14.18 -6.73 10.46
C TYR A 225 -14.49 -7.34 11.82
#